data_1b8eaf43b3b49acb6873fb67dea3d33c
#
_entry.id   1b8eaf43b3b49acb6873fb67dea3d33c
#
_cell.length_a   1.000
_cell.length_b   1.000
_cell.length_c   1.000
_cell.angle_alpha   90.00
_cell.angle_beta   90.00
_cell.angle_gamma   90.00
#
_symmetry.space_group_name_H-M   'P 1'
#
loop_
_entity.id
_entity.type
_entity.pdbx_description
1 polymer ?
#
loop_
_entity_poly.entity_id
_entity_poly.type
_entity_poly.pdbx_seq_one_letter_code
_entity_poly.pdbx_strand_id
1 'polypeptide(L)'
;MIIKILMPLLIIVTLSISRDISPLFRLSTSGLVSDFVVDSGKIYIATNQGSIDIFDFSTQKIVDRILLEPTRTMRGELVPRAIYSVDRLHGKTLFVSSGSEGYRDLWLKDGLELKKLMAREKIVAKKARFVDDDQIVLGTFGSDAILYDQSEGYTLYHEHLSQSALGGMILSDDKKTMVMADESGAVRIVDVATSEVKQIHASQNLDNVYRVAYRDGTLLTAGQDRRVGVYPRVGEAYHIRSDFLVYAVGLSPSAKVGVYSSGVEHHLQLFDLSTKALGDRLIGHRSVVNKIKFLSEKILISAGEERDVYVWSLE
;
A
#
# COMPACT_ATOMS: atom_id res chain seq x y z
N MET A 1 58.39 36.81 9.50
CA MET A 1 57.45 36.85 8.36
C MET A 1 56.87 35.43 8.21
N ILE A 2 55.68 35.18 8.74
CA ILE A 2 55.08 33.84 8.73
C ILE A 2 54.13 33.78 7.50
N ILE A 3 54.54 32.98 6.55
CA ILE A 3 53.73 32.72 5.32
C ILE A 3 52.62 31.73 5.70
N LYS A 4 51.37 32.21 5.80
CA LYS A 4 50.19 31.32 5.88
C LYS A 4 49.90 30.72 4.53
N ILE A 5 50.20 29.43 4.38
CA ILE A 5 49.79 28.65 3.23
C ILE A 5 48.29 28.35 3.37
N LEU A 6 47.48 28.99 2.53
CA LEU A 6 46.05 28.71 2.41
C LEU A 6 45.90 27.47 1.53
N MET A 7 45.58 26.33 2.13
CA MET A 7 45.31 25.10 1.40
C MET A 7 43.87 25.19 0.84
N PRO A 8 43.66 25.10 -0.50
CA PRO A 8 42.30 25.13 -1.04
C PRO A 8 41.58 23.86 -0.67
N LEU A 9 40.41 24.01 -0.04
CA LEU A 9 39.48 22.92 0.25
C LEU A 9 38.84 22.48 -1.09
N LEU A 10 39.30 21.35 -1.64
CA LEU A 10 38.71 20.76 -2.85
C LEU A 10 37.35 20.12 -2.45
N ILE A 11 36.25 20.81 -2.71
CA ILE A 11 34.91 20.27 -2.58
C ILE A 11 34.67 19.34 -3.78
N ILE A 12 34.81 18.04 -3.58
CA ILE A 12 34.41 17.04 -4.56
C ILE A 12 32.89 16.96 -4.54
N VAL A 13 32.22 17.63 -5.46
CA VAL A 13 30.80 17.44 -5.72
C VAL A 13 30.66 16.16 -6.52
N THR A 14 30.31 15.05 -5.88
CA THR A 14 29.90 13.84 -6.57
C THR A 14 28.50 14.07 -7.16
N LEU A 15 28.41 14.32 -8.44
CA LEU A 15 27.17 14.29 -9.19
C LEU A 15 26.70 12.83 -9.21
N SER A 16 25.72 12.50 -8.37
CA SER A 16 24.97 11.24 -8.50
C SER A 16 24.16 11.33 -9.79
N ILE A 17 24.57 10.62 -10.82
CA ILE A 17 23.79 10.46 -12.05
C ILE A 17 22.70 9.45 -11.73
N SER A 18 21.43 9.90 -11.73
CA SER A 18 20.26 9.03 -11.63
C SER A 18 20.23 8.07 -12.83
N ARG A 19 20.14 6.76 -12.56
CA ARG A 19 20.04 5.72 -13.60
C ARG A 19 18.59 5.35 -13.83
N ASP A 20 18.27 4.89 -15.03
CA ASP A 20 17.02 4.22 -15.34
C ASP A 20 17.20 2.71 -15.15
N ILE A 21 16.41 2.13 -14.26
CA ILE A 21 16.42 0.70 -13.95
C ILE A 21 15.19 0.05 -14.58
N SER A 22 15.41 -0.99 -15.37
CA SER A 22 14.35 -1.85 -15.90
C SER A 22 13.97 -2.92 -14.88
N PRO A 23 12.74 -3.46 -14.94
CA PRO A 23 12.33 -4.51 -14.00
C PRO A 23 13.19 -5.77 -14.18
N LEU A 24 13.49 -6.43 -13.05
CA LEU A 24 14.17 -7.73 -13.04
C LEU A 24 13.32 -8.76 -13.79
N PHE A 25 12.02 -8.77 -13.52
CA PHE A 25 11.02 -9.50 -14.30
C PHE A 25 9.63 -8.90 -14.06
N ARG A 26 8.69 -9.28 -14.91
CA ARG A 26 7.27 -8.98 -14.76
C ARG A 26 6.45 -10.26 -14.79
N LEU A 27 5.35 -10.27 -14.08
CA LEU A 27 4.39 -11.36 -14.10
C LEU A 27 3.02 -10.82 -14.51
N SER A 28 2.35 -11.50 -15.43
CA SER A 28 1.02 -11.11 -15.89
C SER A 28 -0.05 -11.89 -15.13
N THR A 29 -1.08 -11.19 -14.72
CA THR A 29 -2.19 -11.69 -13.92
C THR A 29 -3.48 -11.86 -14.75
N SER A 30 -4.49 -12.49 -14.17
CA SER A 30 -5.79 -12.75 -14.81
C SER A 30 -6.61 -11.48 -15.06
N GLY A 31 -6.35 -10.39 -14.34
CA GLY A 31 -7.08 -9.11 -14.43
C GLY A 31 -6.23 -7.92 -14.05
N LEU A 32 -6.81 -6.71 -13.99
CA LEU A 32 -6.15 -5.53 -13.47
C LEU A 32 -5.90 -5.71 -11.97
N VAL A 33 -4.68 -5.34 -11.54
CA VAL A 33 -4.26 -5.52 -10.15
C VAL A 33 -4.84 -4.40 -9.27
N SER A 34 -5.51 -4.79 -8.19
CA SER A 34 -6.10 -3.87 -7.21
C SER A 34 -5.33 -3.81 -5.89
N ASP A 35 -4.78 -4.96 -5.47
CA ASP A 35 -3.98 -5.08 -4.23
C ASP A 35 -3.08 -6.32 -4.34
N PHE A 36 -2.02 -6.39 -3.54
CA PHE A 36 -1.23 -7.61 -3.38
C PHE A 36 -0.60 -7.68 -2.00
N VAL A 37 -0.28 -8.88 -1.55
CA VAL A 37 0.51 -9.12 -0.34
C VAL A 37 1.54 -10.21 -0.63
N VAL A 38 2.66 -10.15 0.09
CA VAL A 38 3.72 -11.15 0.00
C VAL A 38 3.78 -11.91 1.31
N ASP A 39 3.73 -13.22 1.21
CA ASP A 39 3.82 -14.15 2.33
C ASP A 39 4.54 -15.42 1.90
N SER A 40 5.51 -15.87 2.71
CA SER A 40 6.19 -17.18 2.57
C SER A 40 6.71 -17.47 1.14
N GLY A 41 7.38 -16.46 0.52
CA GLY A 41 7.95 -16.61 -0.82
C GLY A 41 6.94 -16.59 -1.97
N LYS A 42 5.70 -16.18 -1.70
CA LYS A 42 4.62 -16.04 -2.70
C LYS A 42 4.03 -14.65 -2.70
N ILE A 43 3.51 -14.23 -3.87
CA ILE A 43 2.69 -13.01 -4.00
C ILE A 43 1.24 -13.44 -4.20
N TYR A 44 0.34 -12.92 -3.40
CA TYR A 44 -1.11 -13.08 -3.52
C TYR A 44 -1.67 -11.80 -4.13
N ILE A 45 -2.16 -11.87 -5.36
CA ILE A 45 -2.49 -10.70 -6.18
C ILE A 45 -4.00 -10.66 -6.39
N ALA A 46 -4.65 -9.67 -5.81
CA ALA A 46 -6.08 -9.43 -5.98
C ALA A 46 -6.34 -8.73 -7.32
N THR A 47 -7.34 -9.21 -8.07
CA THR A 47 -7.68 -8.70 -9.39
C THR A 47 -9.12 -8.24 -9.49
N ASN A 48 -9.41 -7.40 -10.47
CA ASN A 48 -10.77 -6.97 -10.80
C ASN A 48 -11.61 -8.06 -11.47
N GLN A 49 -11.01 -9.22 -11.79
CA GLN A 49 -11.70 -10.37 -12.42
C GLN A 49 -12.18 -11.41 -11.40
N GLY A 50 -12.17 -11.08 -10.09
CA GLY A 50 -12.68 -11.98 -9.05
C GLY A 50 -11.71 -13.09 -8.67
N SER A 51 -10.43 -12.90 -8.93
CA SER A 51 -9.39 -13.85 -8.58
C SER A 51 -8.34 -13.23 -7.64
N ILE A 52 -7.75 -14.09 -6.81
CA ILE A 52 -6.44 -13.86 -6.20
C ILE A 52 -5.47 -14.82 -6.87
N ASP A 53 -4.61 -14.30 -7.72
CA ASP A 53 -3.58 -15.07 -8.39
C ASP A 53 -2.40 -15.27 -7.43
N ILE A 54 -1.92 -16.50 -7.28
CA ILE A 54 -0.83 -16.85 -6.36
C ILE A 54 0.41 -17.17 -7.17
N PHE A 55 1.38 -16.26 -7.12
CA PHE A 55 2.66 -16.38 -7.78
C PHE A 55 3.73 -16.86 -6.81
N ASP A 56 4.55 -17.79 -7.23
CA ASP A 56 5.67 -18.32 -6.46
C ASP A 56 7.00 -17.78 -7.01
N PHE A 57 7.83 -17.18 -6.14
CA PHE A 57 9.10 -16.57 -6.55
C PHE A 57 10.13 -17.60 -6.99
N SER A 58 10.10 -18.81 -6.43
CA SER A 58 11.09 -19.83 -6.74
C SER A 58 10.90 -20.43 -8.12
N THR A 59 9.65 -20.60 -8.53
CA THR A 59 9.27 -21.14 -9.85
C THR A 59 9.00 -20.06 -10.88
N GLN A 60 8.82 -18.82 -10.46
CA GLN A 60 8.43 -17.66 -11.27
C GLN A 60 7.14 -17.90 -12.08
N LYS A 61 6.17 -18.58 -11.48
CA LYS A 61 4.90 -18.94 -12.10
C LYS A 61 3.70 -18.65 -11.19
N ILE A 62 2.54 -18.48 -11.78
CA ILE A 62 1.26 -18.58 -11.08
C ILE A 62 1.05 -20.06 -10.76
N VAL A 63 1.02 -20.41 -9.48
CA VAL A 63 0.92 -21.79 -9.00
C VAL A 63 -0.47 -22.17 -8.54
N ASP A 64 -1.32 -21.18 -8.22
CA ASP A 64 -2.69 -21.40 -7.75
C ASP A 64 -3.54 -20.14 -7.91
N ARG A 65 -4.86 -20.27 -7.74
CA ARG A 65 -5.83 -19.16 -7.73
C ARG A 65 -6.96 -19.42 -6.75
N ILE A 66 -7.32 -18.36 -6.01
CA ILE A 66 -8.60 -18.31 -5.30
C ILE A 66 -9.59 -17.59 -6.23
N LEU A 67 -10.69 -18.25 -6.55
CA LEU A 67 -11.71 -17.70 -7.45
C LEU A 67 -13.01 -17.47 -6.70
N LEU A 68 -13.65 -16.34 -6.98
CA LEU A 68 -15.01 -16.06 -6.56
C LEU A 68 -15.98 -16.28 -7.74
N GLU A 69 -17.12 -16.87 -7.42
CA GLU A 69 -18.22 -16.96 -8.38
C GLU A 69 -18.68 -15.55 -8.81
N PRO A 70 -18.97 -15.35 -10.10
CA PRO A 70 -19.52 -14.08 -10.58
C PRO A 70 -20.81 -13.71 -9.85
N THR A 71 -21.11 -12.42 -9.80
CA THR A 71 -22.37 -11.91 -9.26
C THR A 71 -23.27 -11.36 -10.36
N ARG A 72 -24.56 -11.23 -10.08
CA ARG A 72 -25.48 -10.58 -11.00
C ARG A 72 -25.63 -9.10 -10.66
N THR A 73 -25.59 -8.25 -11.69
CA THR A 73 -25.97 -6.85 -11.58
C THR A 73 -27.49 -6.72 -11.36
N MET A 74 -27.96 -5.51 -11.04
CA MET A 74 -29.41 -5.21 -10.98
C MET A 74 -30.12 -5.49 -12.32
N ARG A 75 -29.40 -5.47 -13.45
CA ARG A 75 -29.91 -5.80 -14.79
C ARG A 75 -29.85 -7.29 -15.12
N GLY A 76 -29.38 -8.13 -14.18
CA GLY A 76 -29.27 -9.57 -14.35
C GLY A 76 -28.00 -10.05 -15.07
N GLU A 77 -27.10 -9.17 -15.47
CA GLU A 77 -25.85 -9.52 -16.15
C GLU A 77 -24.86 -10.15 -15.15
N LEU A 78 -24.17 -11.20 -15.59
CA LEU A 78 -23.09 -11.81 -14.81
C LEU A 78 -21.83 -10.96 -14.94
N VAL A 79 -21.29 -10.53 -13.81
CA VAL A 79 -20.04 -9.76 -13.75
C VAL A 79 -19.07 -10.37 -12.73
N PRO A 80 -17.76 -10.31 -12.97
CA PRO A 80 -16.78 -10.74 -11.98
C PRO A 80 -16.92 -9.96 -10.67
N ARG A 81 -16.67 -10.62 -9.55
CA ARG A 81 -16.59 -9.95 -8.24
C ARG A 81 -15.20 -9.37 -8.06
N ALA A 82 -14.97 -8.10 -8.45
CA ALA A 82 -13.69 -7.45 -8.27
C ALA A 82 -13.21 -7.56 -6.81
N ILE A 83 -11.95 -7.91 -6.59
CA ILE A 83 -11.32 -7.99 -5.27
C ILE A 83 -10.49 -6.74 -5.05
N TYR A 84 -10.67 -6.03 -3.93
CA TYR A 84 -10.11 -4.69 -3.67
C TYR A 84 -9.02 -4.66 -2.63
N SER A 85 -8.98 -5.66 -1.77
CA SER A 85 -8.00 -5.78 -0.69
C SER A 85 -7.69 -7.24 -0.45
N VAL A 86 -6.43 -7.57 -0.20
CA VAL A 86 -5.98 -8.90 0.20
C VAL A 86 -4.98 -8.78 1.33
N ASP A 87 -5.05 -9.70 2.30
CA ASP A 87 -4.08 -9.86 3.37
C ASP A 87 -3.85 -11.34 3.69
N ARG A 88 -2.72 -11.63 4.34
CA ARG A 88 -2.28 -13.00 4.66
C ARG A 88 -1.79 -13.08 6.09
N LEU A 89 -2.19 -14.15 6.78
CA LEU A 89 -1.67 -14.51 8.10
C LEU A 89 -1.77 -16.01 8.30
N HIS A 90 -0.69 -16.66 8.71
CA HIS A 90 -0.62 -18.09 9.10
C HIS A 90 -1.35 -19.04 8.15
N GLY A 91 -1.17 -18.86 6.83
CA GLY A 91 -1.83 -19.69 5.83
C GLY A 91 -3.26 -19.23 5.44
N LYS A 92 -3.90 -18.39 6.21
CA LYS A 92 -5.24 -17.82 5.93
C LYS A 92 -5.14 -16.64 4.96
N THR A 93 -6.14 -16.46 4.09
CA THR A 93 -6.26 -15.31 3.18
C THR A 93 -7.52 -14.55 3.50
N LEU A 94 -7.37 -13.27 3.87
CA LEU A 94 -8.44 -12.32 4.08
C LEU A 94 -8.57 -11.42 2.85
N PHE A 95 -9.78 -11.20 2.36
CA PHE A 95 -9.96 -10.29 1.23
C PHE A 95 -11.34 -9.64 1.18
N VAL A 96 -11.40 -8.49 0.52
CA VAL A 96 -12.61 -7.69 0.30
C VAL A 96 -12.97 -7.72 -1.17
N SER A 97 -14.21 -8.11 -1.50
CA SER A 97 -14.72 -8.10 -2.87
C SER A 97 -15.92 -7.16 -3.05
N SER A 98 -16.31 -6.94 -4.31
CA SER A 98 -17.64 -6.41 -4.60
C SER A 98 -18.71 -7.35 -4.07
N GLY A 99 -19.69 -6.78 -3.40
CA GLY A 99 -20.90 -7.45 -2.92
C GLY A 99 -22.13 -7.02 -3.70
N SER A 100 -23.31 -7.23 -3.11
CA SER A 100 -24.59 -6.78 -3.67
C SER A 100 -24.83 -5.29 -3.33
N GLU A 101 -25.65 -4.61 -4.12
CA GLU A 101 -26.16 -3.25 -3.85
C GLU A 101 -25.08 -2.18 -3.59
N GLY A 102 -23.87 -2.38 -4.09
CA GLY A 102 -22.73 -1.46 -3.87
C GLY A 102 -21.97 -1.69 -2.57
N TYR A 103 -22.40 -2.60 -1.71
CA TYR A 103 -21.67 -3.00 -0.50
C TYR A 103 -20.47 -3.86 -0.85
N ARG A 104 -19.69 -4.22 0.17
CA ARG A 104 -18.49 -5.04 0.04
C ARG A 104 -18.66 -6.31 0.87
N ASP A 105 -18.19 -7.43 0.31
CA ASP A 105 -18.14 -8.70 0.99
C ASP A 105 -16.75 -8.94 1.57
N LEU A 106 -16.68 -9.36 2.82
CA LEU A 106 -15.45 -9.76 3.50
C LEU A 106 -15.35 -11.28 3.50
N TRP A 107 -14.24 -11.81 3.06
CA TRP A 107 -13.99 -13.24 2.89
C TRP A 107 -12.77 -13.70 3.65
N LEU A 108 -12.88 -14.88 4.25
CA LEU A 108 -11.78 -15.63 4.84
C LEU A 108 -11.63 -16.97 4.12
N LYS A 109 -10.45 -17.22 3.56
CA LYS A 109 -10.05 -18.53 3.00
C LYS A 109 -9.08 -19.18 3.98
N ASP A 110 -9.44 -20.35 4.51
CA ASP A 110 -8.61 -21.17 5.39
C ASP A 110 -8.60 -22.60 4.85
N GLY A 111 -7.44 -23.12 4.47
CA GLY A 111 -7.33 -24.39 3.79
C GLY A 111 -8.27 -24.49 2.58
N LEU A 112 -9.23 -25.41 2.58
CA LEU A 112 -10.25 -25.57 1.53
C LEU A 112 -11.50 -24.73 1.79
N GLU A 113 -11.73 -24.27 3.00
CA GLU A 113 -12.91 -23.49 3.35
C GLU A 113 -12.81 -22.05 2.83
N LEU A 114 -13.92 -21.55 2.30
CA LEU A 114 -14.13 -20.16 1.93
C LEU A 114 -15.39 -19.64 2.62
N LYS A 115 -15.18 -18.77 3.63
CA LYS A 115 -16.25 -18.24 4.49
C LYS A 115 -16.47 -16.76 4.21
N LYS A 116 -17.71 -16.33 4.09
CA LYS A 116 -18.08 -14.92 4.10
C LYS A 116 -18.27 -14.46 5.56
N LEU A 117 -17.43 -13.52 5.97
CA LEU A 117 -17.53 -12.88 7.29
C LEU A 117 -18.51 -11.71 7.24
N MET A 118 -19.06 -11.32 8.40
CA MET A 118 -19.96 -10.17 8.53
C MET A 118 -21.12 -10.21 7.50
N ALA A 119 -21.65 -11.40 7.22
CA ALA A 119 -22.54 -11.63 6.08
C ALA A 119 -23.89 -10.87 6.15
N ARG A 120 -24.26 -10.38 7.33
CA ARG A 120 -25.48 -9.60 7.56
C ARG A 120 -25.24 -8.10 7.61
N GLU A 121 -23.96 -7.68 7.61
CA GLU A 121 -23.57 -6.29 7.74
C GLU A 121 -23.51 -5.62 6.36
N LYS A 122 -24.05 -4.42 6.27
CA LYS A 122 -23.98 -3.58 5.07
C LYS A 122 -22.78 -2.62 5.16
N ILE A 123 -21.58 -3.12 4.84
CA ILE A 123 -20.32 -2.39 4.99
C ILE A 123 -19.74 -2.05 3.61
N VAL A 124 -19.15 -0.87 3.48
CA VAL A 124 -18.38 -0.46 2.31
C VAL A 124 -16.90 -0.44 2.67
N ALA A 125 -16.36 -1.62 3.01
CA ALA A 125 -14.97 -1.77 3.35
C ALA A 125 -14.05 -1.42 2.17
N LYS A 126 -13.05 -0.58 2.41
CA LYS A 126 -11.99 -0.25 1.44
C LYS A 126 -10.77 -1.13 1.61
N LYS A 127 -10.42 -1.42 2.87
CA LYS A 127 -9.30 -2.28 3.26
C LYS A 127 -9.68 -3.16 4.44
N ALA A 128 -9.10 -4.36 4.47
CA ALA A 128 -9.16 -5.27 5.61
C ALA A 128 -7.78 -5.86 5.87
N ARG A 129 -7.40 -6.01 7.14
CA ARG A 129 -6.11 -6.53 7.58
C ARG A 129 -6.29 -7.43 8.79
N PHE A 130 -5.53 -8.51 8.84
CA PHE A 130 -5.40 -9.30 10.06
C PHE A 130 -4.65 -8.49 11.11
N VAL A 131 -5.18 -8.44 12.32
CA VAL A 131 -4.47 -8.03 13.52
C VAL A 131 -3.72 -9.24 14.10
N ASP A 132 -4.46 -10.32 14.30
CA ASP A 132 -3.95 -11.62 14.71
C ASP A 132 -4.83 -12.74 14.10
N ASP A 133 -4.77 -13.95 14.66
CA ASP A 133 -5.54 -15.10 14.17
C ASP A 133 -7.05 -14.95 14.38
N ASP A 134 -7.49 -14.16 15.36
CA ASP A 134 -8.87 -13.98 15.76
C ASP A 134 -9.44 -12.61 15.35
N GLN A 135 -8.59 -11.59 15.22
CA GLN A 135 -9.01 -10.22 15.02
C GLN A 135 -8.65 -9.67 13.63
N ILE A 136 -9.60 -8.95 13.06
CA ILE A 136 -9.50 -8.29 11.76
C ILE A 136 -9.89 -6.83 11.93
N VAL A 137 -9.08 -5.91 11.39
CA VAL A 137 -9.44 -4.50 11.31
C VAL A 137 -9.82 -4.11 9.89
N LEU A 138 -10.91 -3.35 9.74
CA LEU A 138 -11.36 -2.80 8.47
C LEU A 138 -11.30 -1.28 8.49
N GLY A 139 -10.97 -0.71 7.33
CA GLY A 139 -11.20 0.71 7.02
C GLY A 139 -12.29 0.82 5.97
N THR A 140 -13.35 1.57 6.24
CA THR A 140 -14.44 1.84 5.29
C THR A 140 -14.15 3.03 4.39
N PHE A 141 -14.91 3.21 3.31
CA PHE A 141 -14.83 4.41 2.49
C PHE A 141 -15.16 5.69 3.27
N GLY A 142 -16.05 5.60 4.27
CA GLY A 142 -16.43 6.70 5.15
C GLY A 142 -15.41 6.98 6.26
N SER A 143 -14.21 6.41 6.22
CA SER A 143 -13.18 6.54 7.27
C SER A 143 -13.58 5.98 8.63
N ASP A 144 -14.46 4.98 8.67
CA ASP A 144 -14.65 4.21 9.89
C ASP A 144 -13.53 3.19 10.06
N ALA A 145 -13.14 2.97 11.30
CA ALA A 145 -12.34 1.84 11.74
C ALA A 145 -13.24 0.82 12.46
N ILE A 146 -13.20 -0.43 12.01
CA ILE A 146 -13.99 -1.51 12.60
C ILE A 146 -13.03 -2.62 13.01
N LEU A 147 -13.00 -2.97 14.29
CA LEU A 147 -12.31 -4.16 14.77
C LEU A 147 -13.33 -5.27 14.96
N TYR A 148 -13.12 -6.39 14.31
CA TYR A 148 -14.02 -7.52 14.28
C TYR A 148 -13.31 -8.77 14.78
N ASP A 149 -13.91 -9.46 15.74
CA ASP A 149 -13.48 -10.78 16.18
C ASP A 149 -14.10 -11.83 15.24
N GLN A 150 -13.27 -12.48 14.43
CA GLN A 150 -13.71 -13.44 13.44
C GLN A 150 -13.94 -14.83 14.03
N SER A 151 -13.37 -15.11 15.20
CA SER A 151 -13.55 -16.38 15.90
C SER A 151 -14.93 -16.43 16.60
N GLU A 152 -15.28 -15.34 17.26
CA GLU A 152 -16.55 -15.18 18.00
C GLU A 152 -17.67 -14.60 17.13
N GLY A 153 -17.31 -13.91 16.03
CA GLY A 153 -18.27 -13.41 15.05
C GLY A 153 -18.98 -12.11 15.42
N TYR A 154 -18.33 -11.22 16.19
CA TYR A 154 -18.88 -9.92 16.57
C TYR A 154 -17.90 -8.76 16.41
N THR A 155 -18.43 -7.55 16.33
CA THR A 155 -17.66 -6.29 16.25
C THR A 155 -17.24 -5.83 17.65
N LEU A 156 -15.94 -5.66 17.85
CA LEU A 156 -15.37 -5.16 19.10
C LEU A 156 -15.52 -3.63 19.21
N TYR A 157 -15.27 -2.91 18.12
CA TYR A 157 -15.60 -1.50 18.01
C TYR A 157 -15.91 -1.11 16.55
N HIS A 158 -16.66 -0.01 16.40
CA HIS A 158 -16.94 0.66 15.13
C HIS A 158 -16.87 2.17 15.36
N GLU A 159 -15.75 2.80 14.95
CA GLU A 159 -15.46 4.20 15.23
C GLU A 159 -15.30 5.01 13.95
N HIS A 160 -15.98 6.15 13.89
CA HIS A 160 -15.86 7.12 12.80
C HIS A 160 -14.69 8.07 13.05
N LEU A 161 -13.62 7.96 12.26
CA LEU A 161 -12.37 8.67 12.53
C LEU A 161 -12.20 9.95 11.73
N SER A 162 -12.92 10.15 10.62
CA SER A 162 -12.84 11.36 9.80
C SER A 162 -14.10 11.60 9.00
N GLN A 163 -14.46 12.88 8.83
CA GLN A 163 -15.55 13.30 7.94
C GLN A 163 -15.18 13.19 6.45
N SER A 164 -13.90 13.05 6.12
CA SER A 164 -13.40 12.89 4.77
C SER A 164 -13.26 11.42 4.40
N ALA A 165 -13.44 11.09 3.12
CA ALA A 165 -13.35 9.71 2.66
C ALA A 165 -11.94 9.13 2.83
N LEU A 166 -11.86 7.84 3.18
CA LEU A 166 -10.60 7.14 3.36
C LEU A 166 -9.82 7.08 2.03
N GLY A 167 -8.60 7.58 2.01
CA GLY A 167 -7.67 7.42 0.91
C GLY A 167 -6.88 6.12 1.01
N GLY A 168 -6.10 5.95 2.06
CA GLY A 168 -5.25 4.79 2.30
C GLY A 168 -5.24 4.32 3.74
N MET A 169 -4.97 3.02 3.94
CA MET A 169 -4.85 2.40 5.25
C MET A 169 -3.79 1.30 5.23
N ILE A 170 -2.95 1.26 6.24
CA ILE A 170 -2.01 0.16 6.53
C ILE A 170 -1.92 -0.10 8.03
N LEU A 171 -1.38 -1.26 8.40
CA LEU A 171 -0.93 -1.55 9.76
C LEU A 171 0.59 -1.47 9.85
N SER A 172 1.10 -1.13 11.03
CA SER A 172 2.51 -1.33 11.40
C SER A 172 2.90 -2.81 11.36
N ASP A 173 4.19 -3.10 11.31
CA ASP A 173 4.68 -4.49 11.25
C ASP A 173 4.28 -5.30 12.52
N ASP A 174 4.21 -4.65 13.69
CA ASP A 174 3.74 -5.25 14.95
C ASP A 174 2.21 -5.28 15.08
N LYS A 175 1.48 -4.74 14.07
CA LYS A 175 0.03 -4.67 13.98
C LYS A 175 -0.70 -3.93 15.11
N LYS A 176 0.04 -3.19 15.94
CA LYS A 176 -0.53 -2.40 17.03
C LYS A 176 -0.97 -1.00 16.60
N THR A 177 -0.42 -0.51 15.48
CA THR A 177 -0.70 0.82 14.94
C THR A 177 -1.37 0.71 13.58
N MET A 178 -2.51 1.36 13.44
CA MET A 178 -3.19 1.59 12.18
C MET A 178 -2.92 3.01 11.70
N VAL A 179 -2.52 3.14 10.43
CA VAL A 179 -2.30 4.44 9.78
C VAL A 179 -3.40 4.63 8.75
N MET A 180 -4.21 5.67 8.92
CA MET A 180 -5.33 6.01 8.03
C MET A 180 -5.14 7.42 7.46
N ALA A 181 -5.16 7.53 6.14
CA ALA A 181 -5.12 8.80 5.42
C ALA A 181 -6.44 9.04 4.71
N ASP A 182 -6.82 10.30 4.56
CA ASP A 182 -8.11 10.68 3.99
C ASP A 182 -7.99 11.77 2.91
N GLU A 183 -9.13 12.14 2.32
CA GLU A 183 -9.23 13.14 1.25
C GLU A 183 -8.92 14.56 1.70
N SER A 184 -8.88 14.85 3.00
CA SER A 184 -8.47 16.18 3.50
C SER A 184 -6.95 16.39 3.50
N GLY A 185 -6.17 15.35 3.21
CA GLY A 185 -4.71 15.38 3.34
C GLY A 185 -4.21 14.98 4.74
N ALA A 186 -5.11 14.71 5.66
CA ALA A 186 -4.74 14.30 7.01
C ALA A 186 -4.42 12.80 7.09
N VAL A 187 -3.46 12.47 7.96
CA VAL A 187 -3.12 11.08 8.31
C VAL A 187 -3.23 10.90 9.80
N ARG A 188 -3.97 9.90 10.22
CA ARG A 188 -4.17 9.53 11.62
C ARG A 188 -3.37 8.30 11.96
N ILE A 189 -2.64 8.37 13.07
CA ILE A 189 -1.96 7.25 13.71
C ILE A 189 -2.87 6.78 14.83
N VAL A 190 -3.39 5.56 14.71
CA VAL A 190 -4.46 5.03 15.54
C VAL A 190 -3.99 3.76 16.24
N ASP A 191 -4.29 3.63 17.51
CA ASP A 191 -4.09 2.39 18.26
C ASP A 191 -5.13 1.36 17.82
N VAL A 192 -4.68 0.18 17.40
CA VAL A 192 -5.58 -0.86 16.85
C VAL A 192 -6.49 -1.43 17.91
N ALA A 193 -6.02 -1.61 19.13
CA ALA A 193 -6.81 -2.25 20.20
C ALA A 193 -7.92 -1.35 20.75
N THR A 194 -7.69 -0.02 20.75
CA THR A 194 -8.57 0.93 21.43
C THR A 194 -9.26 1.91 20.49
N SER A 195 -8.89 1.94 19.19
CA SER A 195 -9.27 2.97 18.20
C SER A 195 -8.85 4.41 18.56
N GLU A 196 -8.04 4.59 19.60
CA GLU A 196 -7.58 5.92 20.01
C GLU A 196 -6.66 6.55 18.96
N VAL A 197 -6.97 7.77 18.54
CA VAL A 197 -6.11 8.55 17.65
C VAL A 197 -4.95 9.12 18.47
N LYS A 198 -3.76 8.54 18.30
CA LYS A 198 -2.54 8.95 19.02
C LYS A 198 -1.89 10.20 18.43
N GLN A 199 -2.02 10.39 17.10
CA GLN A 199 -1.40 11.50 16.40
C GLN A 199 -2.14 11.80 15.09
N ILE A 200 -2.14 13.07 14.69
CA ILE A 200 -2.64 13.52 13.38
C ILE A 200 -1.53 14.31 12.68
N HIS A 201 -1.20 13.91 11.46
CA HIS A 201 -0.32 14.61 10.54
C HIS A 201 -1.15 15.27 9.44
N ALA A 202 -1.08 16.60 9.28
CA ALA A 202 -1.86 17.35 8.30
C ALA A 202 -1.05 18.52 7.68
N SER A 203 0.29 18.46 7.74
CA SER A 203 1.13 19.61 7.36
C SER A 203 1.74 19.52 5.96
N GLN A 204 1.87 18.31 5.40
CA GLN A 204 2.63 18.12 4.15
C GLN A 204 1.76 17.93 2.91
N ASN A 205 0.56 17.36 3.06
CA ASN A 205 -0.43 17.28 1.99
C ASN A 205 -1.57 18.27 2.23
N LEU A 206 -2.09 18.83 1.14
CA LEU A 206 -3.18 19.82 1.12
C LEU A 206 -4.44 19.27 0.44
N ASP A 207 -4.41 18.02 0.00
CA ASP A 207 -5.46 17.35 -0.75
C ASP A 207 -5.35 15.84 -0.49
N ASN A 208 -6.22 15.06 -1.08
CA ASN A 208 -6.37 13.62 -0.91
C ASN A 208 -5.05 12.87 -0.87
N VAL A 209 -4.87 12.06 0.16
CA VAL A 209 -3.76 11.12 0.30
C VAL A 209 -4.22 9.72 -0.12
N TYR A 210 -3.83 9.29 -1.30
CA TYR A 210 -4.23 8.02 -1.89
C TYR A 210 -3.65 6.79 -1.18
N ARG A 211 -2.37 6.90 -0.74
CA ARG A 211 -1.63 5.80 -0.11
C ARG A 211 -0.66 6.31 0.94
N VAL A 212 -0.34 5.42 1.86
CA VAL A 212 0.66 5.64 2.91
C VAL A 212 1.62 4.45 2.96
N ALA A 213 2.86 4.72 3.37
CA ALA A 213 3.83 3.72 3.79
C ALA A 213 4.33 4.10 5.18
N TYR A 214 4.37 3.13 6.08
CA TYR A 214 4.75 3.36 7.47
C TYR A 214 5.71 2.28 7.95
N ARG A 215 6.79 2.68 8.57
CA ARG A 215 7.77 1.76 9.15
C ARG A 215 8.54 2.45 10.27
N ASP A 216 8.60 1.79 11.43
CA ASP A 216 9.38 2.23 12.58
C ASP A 216 9.22 3.73 12.90
N GLY A 217 7.96 4.21 12.93
CA GLY A 217 7.64 5.61 13.22
C GLY A 217 7.88 6.60 12.06
N THR A 218 8.40 6.15 10.92
CA THR A 218 8.52 6.95 9.70
C THR A 218 7.33 6.74 8.79
N LEU A 219 6.71 7.82 8.32
CA LEU A 219 5.53 7.81 7.45
C LEU A 219 5.84 8.53 6.13
N LEU A 220 5.43 7.91 5.02
CA LEU A 220 5.33 8.54 3.71
C LEU A 220 3.86 8.60 3.26
N THR A 221 3.52 9.65 2.53
CA THR A 221 2.18 9.86 1.96
C THR A 221 2.26 10.12 0.47
N ALA A 222 1.28 9.59 -0.28
CA ALA A 222 1.12 9.79 -1.71
C ALA A 222 -0.08 10.71 -1.97
N GLY A 223 0.16 11.96 -2.38
CA GLY A 223 -0.85 13.00 -2.44
C GLY A 223 -1.33 13.38 -3.84
N GLN A 224 -2.61 13.72 -3.95
CA GLN A 224 -3.24 14.30 -5.14
C GLN A 224 -2.65 15.67 -5.46
N ASP A 225 -2.16 16.38 -4.46
CA ASP A 225 -1.49 17.68 -4.55
C ASP A 225 -0.06 17.61 -5.12
N ARG A 226 0.33 16.47 -5.71
CA ARG A 226 1.67 16.19 -6.27
C ARG A 226 2.78 16.23 -5.23
N ARG A 227 2.46 15.89 -3.98
CA ARG A 227 3.43 15.84 -2.89
C ARG A 227 3.59 14.43 -2.35
N VAL A 228 4.85 14.10 -2.07
CA VAL A 228 5.21 13.01 -1.18
C VAL A 228 5.47 13.65 0.18
N GLY A 229 4.53 13.54 1.11
CA GLY A 229 4.75 13.96 2.48
C GLY A 229 5.70 12.97 3.16
N VAL A 230 6.64 13.49 3.92
CA VAL A 230 7.62 12.71 4.68
C VAL A 230 7.57 13.16 6.12
N TYR A 231 7.24 12.23 7.00
CA TYR A 231 7.22 12.43 8.45
C TYR A 231 8.22 11.44 9.05
N PRO A 232 9.48 11.85 9.22
CA PRO A 232 10.50 10.98 9.78
C PRO A 232 10.23 10.71 11.26
N ARG A 233 10.68 9.56 11.77
CA ARG A 233 10.59 9.24 13.20
C ARG A 233 11.25 10.30 14.08
N VAL A 234 12.35 10.89 13.61
CA VAL A 234 13.09 11.96 14.28
C VAL A 234 13.40 13.05 13.26
N GLY A 235 13.11 14.29 13.61
CA GLY A 235 13.34 15.46 12.77
C GLY A 235 12.03 16.09 12.28
N GLU A 236 12.16 17.11 11.43
CA GLU A 236 11.03 17.87 10.92
C GLU A 236 10.40 17.20 9.70
N ALA A 237 9.08 17.25 9.61
CA ALA A 237 8.35 16.81 8.46
C ALA A 237 8.62 17.74 7.25
N TYR A 238 8.69 17.13 6.06
CA TYR A 238 8.88 17.84 4.80
C TYR A 238 8.10 17.16 3.67
N HIS A 239 8.11 17.74 2.48
CA HIS A 239 7.58 17.08 1.31
C HIS A 239 8.53 17.18 0.10
N ILE A 240 8.42 16.20 -0.79
CA ILE A 240 9.02 16.21 -2.12
C ILE A 240 7.90 16.54 -3.12
N ARG A 241 8.19 17.43 -4.07
CA ARG A 241 7.27 17.73 -5.17
C ARG A 241 7.50 16.79 -6.34
N SER A 242 6.42 16.29 -6.90
CA SER A 242 6.39 15.52 -8.14
C SER A 242 5.77 16.38 -9.25
N ASP A 243 6.14 16.10 -10.49
CA ASP A 243 5.54 16.76 -11.66
C ASP A 243 4.12 16.26 -11.96
N PHE A 244 3.74 15.13 -11.36
CA PHE A 244 2.42 14.53 -11.53
C PHE A 244 1.83 14.09 -10.20
N LEU A 245 0.55 13.70 -10.18
CA LEU A 245 -0.12 13.14 -9.00
C LEU A 245 0.66 11.94 -8.48
N VAL A 246 0.82 11.86 -7.17
CA VAL A 246 1.50 10.72 -6.52
C VAL A 246 0.44 9.73 -6.07
N TYR A 247 0.38 8.56 -6.71
CA TYR A 247 -0.63 7.54 -6.42
C TYR A 247 -0.14 6.46 -5.46
N ALA A 248 1.18 6.25 -5.39
CA ALA A 248 1.78 5.24 -4.54
C ALA A 248 3.10 5.69 -3.95
N VAL A 249 3.37 5.21 -2.74
CA VAL A 249 4.65 5.34 -2.04
C VAL A 249 5.07 3.99 -1.46
N GLY A 250 6.36 3.81 -1.30
CA GLY A 250 6.97 2.67 -0.62
C GLY A 250 8.13 3.13 0.25
N LEU A 251 8.38 2.41 1.34
CA LEU A 251 9.45 2.69 2.29
C LEU A 251 10.31 1.44 2.48
N SER A 252 11.63 1.59 2.36
CA SER A 252 12.57 0.48 2.55
C SER A 252 12.52 -0.08 3.98
N PRO A 253 12.97 -1.32 4.22
CA PRO A 253 12.98 -1.92 5.56
C PRO A 253 13.71 -1.09 6.61
N SER A 254 14.81 -0.42 6.23
CA SER A 254 15.57 0.48 7.12
C SER A 254 14.95 1.88 7.26
N ALA A 255 13.85 2.18 6.56
CA ALA A 255 13.26 3.51 6.45
C ALA A 255 14.22 4.61 5.95
N LYS A 256 15.29 4.24 5.22
CA LYS A 256 16.27 5.18 4.66
C LYS A 256 15.96 5.60 3.22
N VAL A 257 15.35 4.70 2.45
CA VAL A 257 15.01 4.93 1.05
C VAL A 257 13.50 4.95 0.89
N GLY A 258 12.99 6.00 0.28
CA GLY A 258 11.62 6.11 -0.17
C GLY A 258 11.52 5.91 -1.68
N VAL A 259 10.35 5.51 -2.14
CA VAL A 259 10.01 5.42 -3.56
C VAL A 259 8.60 5.93 -3.76
N TYR A 260 8.35 6.62 -4.86
CA TYR A 260 7.01 7.11 -5.20
C TYR A 260 6.74 7.00 -6.70
N SER A 261 5.46 6.87 -7.06
CA SER A 261 5.00 6.94 -8.44
C SER A 261 5.12 8.37 -8.96
N SER A 262 5.75 8.57 -10.10
CA SER A 262 6.06 9.90 -10.64
C SER A 262 5.86 9.96 -12.15
N GLY A 263 5.53 11.16 -12.61
CA GLY A 263 5.45 11.50 -14.03
C GLY A 263 4.29 10.87 -14.79
N VAL A 264 4.00 11.44 -15.95
CA VAL A 264 2.98 10.94 -16.88
C VAL A 264 3.40 9.62 -17.57
N GLU A 265 4.68 9.27 -17.48
CA GLU A 265 5.24 8.03 -18.01
C GLU A 265 5.22 6.88 -17.00
N HIS A 266 4.57 7.08 -15.85
CA HIS A 266 4.34 6.07 -14.82
C HIS A 266 5.61 5.42 -14.24
N HIS A 267 6.74 6.13 -14.22
CA HIS A 267 7.96 5.63 -13.57
C HIS A 267 7.87 5.76 -12.04
N LEU A 268 8.76 5.04 -11.34
CA LEU A 268 8.94 5.18 -9.91
C LEU A 268 10.25 5.92 -9.63
N GLN A 269 10.22 6.89 -8.73
CA GLN A 269 11.36 7.68 -8.33
C GLN A 269 11.83 7.27 -6.95
N LEU A 270 13.07 6.83 -6.83
CA LEU A 270 13.74 6.59 -5.54
C LEU A 270 14.26 7.91 -4.96
N PHE A 271 14.33 8.00 -3.64
CA PHE A 271 14.96 9.11 -2.93
C PHE A 271 15.50 8.68 -1.57
N ASP A 272 16.53 9.38 -1.09
CA ASP A 272 17.08 9.22 0.25
C ASP A 272 16.32 10.13 1.25
N LEU A 273 15.82 9.58 2.34
CA LEU A 273 15.01 10.31 3.31
C LEU A 273 15.80 11.35 4.10
N SER A 274 17.08 11.11 4.34
CA SER A 274 17.92 11.99 5.15
C SER A 274 18.45 13.19 4.38
N THR A 275 18.93 12.94 3.16
CA THR A 275 19.50 13.97 2.28
C THR A 275 18.48 14.63 1.38
N LYS A 276 17.30 14.02 1.22
CA LYS A 276 16.23 14.39 0.27
C LYS A 276 16.66 14.27 -1.21
N ALA A 277 17.82 13.69 -1.46
CA ALA A 277 18.36 13.53 -2.81
C ALA A 277 17.53 12.51 -3.59
N LEU A 278 17.20 12.87 -4.84
CA LEU A 278 16.58 11.94 -5.77
C LEU A 278 17.63 10.93 -6.25
N GLY A 279 17.24 9.66 -6.28
CA GLY A 279 18.03 8.53 -6.74
C GLY A 279 17.61 8.02 -8.12
N ASP A 280 17.80 6.74 -8.34
CA ASP A 280 17.47 6.08 -9.60
C ASP A 280 15.95 6.08 -9.88
N ARG A 281 15.59 5.96 -11.17
CA ARG A 281 14.21 5.80 -11.64
C ARG A 281 13.97 4.36 -12.07
N LEU A 282 12.79 3.82 -11.75
CA LEU A 282 12.36 2.50 -12.19
C LEU A 282 11.37 2.69 -13.33
N ILE A 283 11.74 2.26 -14.54
CA ILE A 283 10.98 2.48 -15.77
C ILE A 283 10.41 1.17 -16.31
N GLY A 284 9.15 1.14 -16.70
CA GLY A 284 8.53 -0.07 -17.26
C GLY A 284 7.02 -0.16 -17.12
N HIS A 285 6.42 0.49 -16.14
CA HIS A 285 4.97 0.59 -16.01
C HIS A 285 4.34 1.31 -17.22
N ARG A 286 3.14 0.88 -17.59
CA ARG A 286 2.36 1.44 -18.70
C ARG A 286 1.09 2.13 -18.25
N SER A 287 0.82 2.09 -16.94
CA SER A 287 -0.35 2.68 -16.32
C SER A 287 -0.02 3.16 -14.92
N VAL A 288 -0.99 3.82 -14.29
CA VAL A 288 -0.87 4.38 -12.94
C VAL A 288 -0.47 3.31 -11.94
N VAL A 289 0.65 3.53 -11.25
CA VAL A 289 1.10 2.64 -10.18
C VAL A 289 0.35 2.99 -8.91
N ASN A 290 -0.35 2.01 -8.33
CA ASN A 290 -1.19 2.20 -7.15
C ASN A 290 -0.67 1.48 -5.90
N LYS A 291 0.35 0.64 -6.02
CA LYS A 291 0.97 -0.03 -4.87
C LYS A 291 2.45 -0.34 -5.11
N ILE A 292 3.24 -0.05 -4.08
CA ILE A 292 4.68 -0.34 -4.03
C ILE A 292 4.98 -1.00 -2.68
N LYS A 293 5.80 -2.05 -2.68
CA LYS A 293 6.26 -2.72 -1.45
C LYS A 293 7.70 -3.18 -1.59
N PHE A 294 8.56 -2.76 -0.67
CA PHE A 294 9.89 -3.34 -0.53
C PHE A 294 9.81 -4.72 0.11
N LEU A 295 10.56 -5.66 -0.44
CA LEU A 295 10.81 -7.00 0.14
C LEU A 295 12.10 -7.02 0.93
N SER A 296 13.09 -6.26 0.47
CA SER A 296 14.38 -6.06 1.12
C SER A 296 14.89 -4.66 0.79
N GLU A 297 16.08 -4.30 1.24
CA GLU A 297 16.71 -3.04 0.85
C GLU A 297 16.96 -2.92 -0.66
N LYS A 298 17.06 -4.07 -1.35
CA LYS A 298 17.43 -4.14 -2.77
C LYS A 298 16.32 -4.63 -3.69
N ILE A 299 15.25 -5.18 -3.17
CA ILE A 299 14.16 -5.75 -3.97
C ILE A 299 12.86 -5.07 -3.60
N LEU A 300 12.14 -4.58 -4.59
CA LEU A 300 10.78 -4.09 -4.41
C LEU A 300 9.84 -4.65 -5.48
N ILE A 301 8.56 -4.58 -5.17
CA ILE A 301 7.46 -4.96 -6.05
C ILE A 301 6.57 -3.75 -6.24
N SER A 302 6.08 -3.56 -7.47
CA SER A 302 5.06 -2.57 -7.77
C SER A 302 3.97 -3.13 -8.68
N ALA A 303 2.77 -2.58 -8.54
CA ALA A 303 1.61 -2.89 -9.35
C ALA A 303 0.79 -1.63 -9.60
N GLY A 304 0.02 -1.65 -10.67
CA GLY A 304 -0.81 -0.52 -11.07
C GLY A 304 -2.11 -0.97 -11.75
N GLU A 305 -2.76 -0.04 -12.42
CA GLU A 305 -4.01 -0.28 -13.17
C GLU A 305 -3.73 -1.01 -14.48
N GLU A 306 -2.93 -2.07 -14.40
CA GLU A 306 -2.56 -2.95 -15.49
C GLU A 306 -2.52 -4.42 -15.01
N ARG A 307 -2.32 -5.36 -15.92
CA ARG A 307 -2.26 -6.79 -15.59
C ARG A 307 -0.89 -7.25 -15.14
N ASP A 308 0.10 -6.38 -15.16
CA ASP A 308 1.47 -6.74 -14.84
C ASP A 308 1.83 -6.28 -13.41
N VAL A 309 2.52 -7.16 -12.69
CA VAL A 309 3.23 -6.85 -11.45
C VAL A 309 4.71 -6.89 -11.75
N TYR A 310 5.44 -5.89 -11.33
CA TYR A 310 6.86 -5.71 -11.62
C TYR A 310 7.69 -5.99 -10.38
N VAL A 311 8.78 -6.71 -10.56
CA VAL A 311 9.80 -6.95 -9.54
C VAL A 311 11.08 -6.25 -9.98
N TRP A 312 11.66 -5.47 -9.08
CA TRP A 312 12.82 -4.62 -9.34
C TRP A 312 13.99 -5.01 -8.47
N SER A 313 15.21 -4.97 -9.04
CA SER A 313 16.47 -5.02 -8.30
C SER A 313 17.10 -3.64 -8.32
N LEU A 314 17.51 -3.18 -7.16
CA LEU A 314 18.18 -1.88 -6.95
C LEU A 314 19.73 -2.03 -6.88
N GLU A 315 20.27 -3.12 -7.44
CA GLU A 315 21.72 -3.37 -7.49
C GLU A 315 22.41 -2.64 -8.62
#